data_6101bcfd531492e9d53aea6c01ed5542
#
_entry.id   6101bcfd531492e9d53aea6c01ed5542
#
_cell.length_a   1.000
_cell.length_b   1.000
_cell.length_c   1.000
_cell.angle_alpha   90.00
_cell.angle_beta   90.00
_cell.angle_gamma   90.00
#
_symmetry.space_group_name_H-M   'P 1'
#
loop_
_entity.id
_entity.type
_entity.pdbx_description
1 polymer ?
#
loop_
_entity_poly.entity_id
_entity_poly.type
_entity_poly.pdbx_seq_one_letter_code
_entity_poly.pdbx_strand_id
1 'polypeptide(L)'
;MRKTKIVCTLGPASETKEVIEGLCKAGMNVARLNFSHNTHADHQRRIDLVKEVRDELQLPIAIMLDTKGPEYRIKTFEGGKILLCDGDRFTFTTDDIVGNRERVSVSYSKLPEELSVGDTILLNNGLLTFLVDKVEGTNIECKVLCGGELSDRKSMSFPGKVMKQPYLSEQDKKDIKWGVENSVDYVACSFVSCKQDLIDVRNYMHEIGAEDIELIAKIENQSGVDNIEEICEYCDGIMVARGDMGVEIPFENLPAIQKKLITKCRMLGKRVITATEMLESMISNPRPTRAEISDIANAVYDGTSAIMLSGETAAGKYPIQAVETMAKIAETTEGNINYKKRFYNADFQIRNMTDAVSHSTCGMAIDIDAKAIVACSLSGMTARMVSRFRSPVAIIGLTTNENTWRKLALSWGVIPAMCEKFTSTDVLFYTAKKIASKELGLSKKDRIVITGGDTTGHSGNTNLIKIDEI
;
A
#
# COMPACT_ATOMS: atom_id res chain seq x y z
N MET A 1 -2.29 -6.23 -21.67
CA MET A 1 -3.02 -5.78 -20.45
C MET A 1 -2.09 -5.86 -19.28
N ARG A 2 -1.91 -4.74 -18.55
CA ARG A 2 -1.06 -4.64 -17.37
C ARG A 2 -1.62 -5.44 -16.19
N LYS A 3 -0.77 -6.24 -15.54
CA LYS A 3 -1.12 -7.04 -14.37
C LYS A 3 -0.81 -6.31 -13.05
N THR A 4 0.34 -5.61 -12.98
CA THR A 4 0.74 -4.78 -11.83
C THR A 4 -0.16 -3.55 -11.73
N LYS A 5 -0.71 -3.27 -10.56
CA LYS A 5 -1.66 -2.17 -10.32
C LYS A 5 -0.92 -0.86 -10.05
N ILE A 6 -1.61 0.27 -10.20
CA ILE A 6 -1.08 1.60 -9.91
C ILE A 6 -1.92 2.29 -8.86
N VAL A 7 -1.26 2.76 -7.81
CA VAL A 7 -1.82 3.63 -6.78
C VAL A 7 -1.35 5.06 -7.04
N CYS A 8 -2.26 6.02 -7.10
CA CYS A 8 -1.95 7.42 -7.30
C CYS A 8 -2.36 8.24 -6.08
N THR A 9 -1.43 9.01 -5.52
CA THR A 9 -1.75 9.97 -4.46
C THR A 9 -2.39 11.19 -5.07
N LEU A 10 -3.54 11.59 -4.55
CA LEU A 10 -4.25 12.80 -4.96
C LEU A 10 -3.82 13.99 -4.10
N GLY A 11 -3.68 15.14 -4.76
CA GLY A 11 -3.28 16.39 -4.14
C GLY A 11 -3.59 17.58 -5.06
N PRO A 12 -2.98 18.75 -4.83
CA PRO A 12 -3.27 19.97 -5.60
C PRO A 12 -3.15 19.83 -7.12
N ALA A 13 -2.29 18.94 -7.63
CA ALA A 13 -2.14 18.70 -9.06
C ALA A 13 -3.23 17.78 -9.67
N SER A 14 -4.09 17.19 -8.83
CA SER A 14 -5.14 16.23 -9.22
C SER A 14 -6.50 16.57 -8.59
N GLU A 15 -6.88 17.84 -8.61
CA GLU A 15 -8.13 18.37 -8.02
C GLU A 15 -9.20 18.73 -9.04
N THR A 16 -9.03 18.39 -10.31
CA THR A 16 -10.06 18.63 -11.33
C THR A 16 -10.56 17.30 -11.92
N LYS A 17 -11.80 17.31 -12.38
CA LYS A 17 -12.45 16.14 -12.99
C LYS A 17 -11.65 15.62 -14.18
N GLU A 18 -11.17 16.51 -15.03
CA GLU A 18 -10.40 16.18 -16.24
C GLU A 18 -9.10 15.46 -15.91
N VAL A 19 -8.41 15.92 -14.85
CA VAL A 19 -7.16 15.26 -14.42
C VAL A 19 -7.45 13.89 -13.82
N ILE A 20 -8.46 13.75 -12.95
CA ILE A 20 -8.84 12.45 -12.38
C ILE A 20 -9.27 11.47 -13.47
N GLU A 21 -10.06 11.91 -14.44
CA GLU A 21 -10.44 11.13 -15.63
C GLU A 21 -9.19 10.70 -16.43
N GLY A 22 -8.27 11.62 -16.63
CA GLY A 22 -6.98 11.34 -17.27
C GLY A 22 -6.14 10.29 -16.51
N LEU A 23 -6.06 10.39 -15.18
CA LEU A 23 -5.38 9.39 -14.33
C LEU A 23 -6.04 8.01 -14.44
N CYS A 24 -7.37 7.95 -14.42
CA CYS A 24 -8.12 6.69 -14.60
C CYS A 24 -7.83 6.07 -15.97
N LYS A 25 -7.90 6.85 -17.05
CA LYS A 25 -7.62 6.39 -18.41
C LYS A 25 -6.17 5.99 -18.62
N ALA A 26 -5.21 6.66 -17.95
CA ALA A 26 -3.79 6.33 -17.95
C ALA A 26 -3.48 5.05 -17.17
N GLY A 27 -4.40 4.59 -16.30
CA GLY A 27 -4.29 3.30 -15.62
C GLY A 27 -4.25 3.32 -14.11
N MET A 28 -4.69 4.39 -13.45
CA MET A 28 -4.90 4.41 -12.00
C MET A 28 -5.91 3.33 -11.59
N ASN A 29 -5.58 2.58 -10.55
CA ASN A 29 -6.45 1.56 -9.96
C ASN A 29 -6.93 1.94 -8.55
N VAL A 30 -6.12 2.71 -7.83
CA VAL A 30 -6.42 3.16 -6.46
C VAL A 30 -6.06 4.63 -6.32
N ALA A 31 -6.99 5.41 -5.82
CA ALA A 31 -6.80 6.81 -5.43
C ALA A 31 -6.41 6.85 -3.94
N ARG A 32 -5.19 7.32 -3.62
CA ARG A 32 -4.69 7.46 -2.25
C ARG A 32 -4.85 8.89 -1.76
N LEU A 33 -5.37 9.03 -0.54
CA LEU A 33 -5.48 10.28 0.19
C LEU A 33 -4.53 10.25 1.39
N ASN A 34 -3.54 11.13 1.42
CA ASN A 34 -2.55 11.21 2.50
C ASN A 34 -3.00 12.17 3.60
N PHE A 35 -3.42 11.64 4.73
CA PHE A 35 -3.91 12.42 5.89
C PHE A 35 -2.81 13.05 6.75
N SER A 36 -1.55 12.85 6.41
CA SER A 36 -0.45 13.67 6.97
C SER A 36 -0.50 15.11 6.45
N HIS A 37 -1.25 15.37 5.38
CA HIS A 37 -1.37 16.66 4.71
C HIS A 37 -2.83 16.97 4.40
N ASN A 38 -3.14 18.27 4.25
CA ASN A 38 -4.48 18.78 3.89
C ASN A 38 -5.54 18.60 4.99
N THR A 39 -6.72 19.08 4.74
CA THR A 39 -7.88 19.02 5.64
C THR A 39 -8.90 17.99 5.16
N HIS A 40 -9.83 17.60 6.04
CA HIS A 40 -10.97 16.77 5.64
C HIS A 40 -11.77 17.37 4.48
N ALA A 41 -11.92 18.71 4.44
CA ALA A 41 -12.63 19.42 3.35
C ALA A 41 -11.91 19.27 2.00
N ASP A 42 -10.56 19.29 2.00
CA ASP A 42 -9.78 19.08 0.79
C ASP A 42 -9.90 17.63 0.30
N HIS A 43 -9.84 16.67 1.21
CA HIS A 43 -10.02 15.26 0.90
C HIS A 43 -11.45 14.97 0.43
N GLN A 44 -12.47 15.64 0.97
CA GLN A 44 -13.86 15.47 0.53
C GLN A 44 -14.03 15.85 -0.94
N ARG A 45 -13.51 17.00 -1.36
CA ARG A 45 -13.58 17.41 -2.78
C ARG A 45 -12.96 16.37 -3.71
N ARG A 46 -11.80 15.82 -3.33
CA ARG A 46 -11.11 14.79 -4.13
C ARG A 46 -11.87 13.47 -4.19
N ILE A 47 -12.42 13.01 -3.05
CA ILE A 47 -13.25 11.80 -3.01
C ILE A 47 -14.50 11.97 -3.90
N ASP A 48 -15.18 13.09 -3.82
CA ASP A 48 -16.39 13.34 -4.59
C ASP A 48 -16.09 13.27 -6.09
N LEU A 49 -14.99 13.88 -6.54
CA LEU A 49 -14.54 13.79 -7.94
C LEU A 49 -14.17 12.37 -8.34
N VAL A 50 -13.47 11.61 -7.48
CA VAL A 50 -13.14 10.22 -7.79
C VAL A 50 -14.40 9.37 -7.93
N LYS A 51 -15.38 9.54 -7.04
CA LYS A 51 -16.67 8.84 -7.11
C LYS A 51 -17.43 9.19 -8.38
N GLU A 52 -17.53 10.48 -8.71
CA GLU A 52 -18.18 10.95 -9.94
C GLU A 52 -17.53 10.32 -11.19
N VAL A 53 -16.21 10.43 -11.32
CA VAL A 53 -15.48 9.92 -12.49
C VAL A 53 -15.55 8.41 -12.61
N ARG A 54 -15.37 7.65 -11.52
CA ARG A 54 -15.44 6.17 -11.58
C ARG A 54 -16.83 5.68 -11.96
N ASP A 55 -17.89 6.38 -11.50
CA ASP A 55 -19.27 6.03 -11.81
C ASP A 55 -19.60 6.33 -13.29
N GLU A 56 -19.11 7.46 -13.82
CA GLU A 56 -19.25 7.78 -15.26
C GLU A 56 -18.49 6.81 -16.16
N LEU A 57 -17.25 6.46 -15.78
CA LEU A 57 -16.41 5.55 -16.57
C LEU A 57 -16.69 4.06 -16.30
N GLN A 58 -17.53 3.75 -15.32
CA GLN A 58 -17.82 2.37 -14.87
C GLN A 58 -16.54 1.59 -14.53
N LEU A 59 -15.61 2.23 -13.83
CA LEU A 59 -14.31 1.66 -13.44
C LEU A 59 -14.26 1.33 -11.94
N PRO A 60 -13.61 0.22 -11.55
CA PRO A 60 -13.45 -0.18 -10.15
C PRO A 60 -12.31 0.58 -9.46
N ILE A 61 -12.38 1.92 -9.44
CA ILE A 61 -11.36 2.72 -8.76
C ILE A 61 -11.61 2.66 -7.26
N ALA A 62 -10.66 2.07 -6.52
CA ALA A 62 -10.71 2.01 -5.07
C ALA A 62 -10.16 3.30 -4.45
N ILE A 63 -10.59 3.60 -3.22
CA ILE A 63 -10.14 4.76 -2.45
C ILE A 63 -9.39 4.26 -1.22
N MET A 64 -8.18 4.79 -1.00
CA MET A 64 -7.30 4.46 0.12
C MET A 64 -7.07 5.69 0.98
N LEU A 65 -7.45 5.61 2.25
CA LEU A 65 -7.06 6.56 3.28
C LEU A 65 -5.72 6.12 3.86
N ASP A 66 -4.72 6.99 3.86
CA ASP A 66 -3.40 6.75 4.44
C ASP A 66 -3.26 7.58 5.71
N THR A 67 -3.20 6.92 6.88
CA THR A 67 -3.20 7.57 8.19
C THR A 67 -1.87 8.28 8.45
N LYS A 68 -1.90 9.23 9.36
CA LYS A 68 -0.70 9.89 9.83
C LYS A 68 0.17 8.95 10.67
N GLY A 69 -0.46 8.15 11.53
CA GLY A 69 0.21 7.24 12.44
C GLY A 69 0.93 7.94 13.61
N PRO A 70 1.65 7.19 14.45
CA PRO A 70 2.41 7.74 15.57
C PRO A 70 3.61 8.53 15.05
N GLU A 71 3.54 9.85 15.17
CA GLU A 71 4.57 10.76 14.70
C GLU A 71 5.17 11.56 15.87
N TYR A 72 6.49 11.62 15.87
CA TYR A 72 7.27 12.39 16.84
C TYR A 72 7.83 13.63 16.16
N ARG A 73 7.69 14.80 16.78
CA ARG A 73 8.15 16.08 16.21
C ARG A 73 8.81 16.94 17.27
N ILE A 74 9.76 17.75 16.83
CA ILE A 74 10.16 18.93 17.59
C ILE A 74 9.09 20.02 17.46
N LYS A 75 9.03 20.95 18.45
CA LYS A 75 8.18 22.11 18.39
C LYS A 75 8.86 23.26 17.60
N THR A 76 8.67 24.50 17.99
CA THR A 76 9.09 25.68 17.24
C THR A 76 10.32 26.34 17.84
N PHE A 77 11.06 27.08 17.01
CA PHE A 77 12.22 27.88 17.40
C PHE A 77 11.92 29.40 17.41
N GLU A 78 12.68 30.16 18.20
CA GLU A 78 12.78 31.60 18.05
C GLU A 78 13.31 31.93 16.65
N GLY A 79 12.51 32.51 15.78
CA GLY A 79 12.90 32.80 14.39
C GLY A 79 12.69 31.65 13.41
N GLY A 80 12.02 30.56 13.80
CA GLY A 80 11.55 29.48 12.91
C GLY A 80 12.59 28.46 12.49
N LYS A 81 13.89 28.73 12.64
CA LYS A 81 14.98 27.80 12.30
C LYS A 81 16.29 28.12 13.01
N ILE A 82 17.15 27.13 13.11
CA ILE A 82 18.51 27.25 13.65
C ILE A 82 19.50 26.54 12.72
N LEU A 83 20.78 26.83 12.88
CA LEU A 83 21.89 26.11 12.25
C LEU A 83 22.73 25.41 13.32
N LEU A 84 22.90 24.09 13.17
CA LEU A 84 23.72 23.25 14.02
C LEU A 84 24.95 22.77 13.25
N CYS A 85 26.09 22.69 13.94
CA CYS A 85 27.33 22.17 13.38
C CYS A 85 27.67 20.80 13.97
N ASP A 86 28.47 20.02 13.24
CA ASP A 86 28.98 18.75 13.73
C ASP A 86 29.79 18.99 15.02
N GLY A 87 29.51 18.18 16.05
CA GLY A 87 30.13 18.28 17.36
C GLY A 87 29.42 19.21 18.33
N ASP A 88 28.45 20.00 17.91
CA ASP A 88 27.64 20.84 18.80
C ASP A 88 26.93 19.95 19.87
N ARG A 89 26.61 20.55 21.01
CA ARG A 89 25.70 19.97 22.01
C ARG A 89 24.30 20.52 21.78
N PHE A 90 23.30 19.66 21.84
CA PHE A 90 21.91 20.05 21.67
C PHE A 90 21.00 19.25 22.60
N THR A 91 19.99 19.87 23.18
CA THR A 91 19.09 19.22 24.14
C THR A 91 17.64 19.17 23.59
N PHE A 92 17.07 17.97 23.54
CA PHE A 92 15.65 17.79 23.39
C PHE A 92 15.00 17.77 24.77
N THR A 93 13.88 18.48 24.94
CA THR A 93 13.19 18.55 26.23
C THR A 93 11.69 18.36 26.09
N THR A 94 11.07 17.76 27.11
CA THR A 94 9.60 17.70 27.22
C THR A 94 8.99 18.93 27.88
N ASP A 95 9.82 19.86 28.39
CA ASP A 95 9.37 21.16 28.88
C ASP A 95 8.76 21.97 27.71
N ASP A 96 7.66 22.70 27.96
CA ASP A 96 7.02 23.52 26.95
C ASP A 96 7.73 24.85 26.78
N ILE A 97 8.70 24.90 25.88
CA ILE A 97 9.51 26.07 25.58
C ILE A 97 9.50 26.39 24.09
N VAL A 98 9.76 27.64 23.75
CA VAL A 98 10.20 28.02 22.38
C VAL A 98 11.69 27.70 22.30
N GLY A 99 12.08 26.90 21.30
CA GLY A 99 13.43 26.42 21.13
C GLY A 99 14.40 27.51 20.64
N ASN A 100 15.68 27.25 20.88
CA ASN A 100 16.81 28.09 20.46
C ASN A 100 17.95 27.20 19.96
N ARG A 101 19.17 27.76 19.80
CA ARG A 101 20.36 27.01 19.35
C ARG A 101 20.83 25.92 20.32
N GLU A 102 20.38 25.92 21.57
CA GLU A 102 20.84 25.00 22.61
C GLU A 102 19.82 23.87 22.87
N ARG A 103 18.51 24.17 22.72
CA ARG A 103 17.46 23.21 23.06
C ARG A 103 16.13 23.47 22.36
N VAL A 104 15.29 22.43 22.23
CA VAL A 104 13.95 22.49 21.69
C VAL A 104 13.00 21.53 22.38
N SER A 105 11.71 21.93 22.50
CA SER A 105 10.66 21.05 22.98
C SER A 105 10.34 19.94 21.97
N VAL A 106 9.93 18.78 22.49
CA VAL A 106 9.41 17.66 21.70
C VAL A 106 7.92 17.44 21.92
N SER A 107 7.25 16.79 20.98
CA SER A 107 5.81 16.51 21.05
C SER A 107 5.45 15.38 22.00
N TYR A 108 6.35 14.43 22.21
CA TYR A 108 6.12 13.22 23.01
C TYR A 108 6.68 13.38 24.41
N SER A 109 5.80 13.49 25.41
CA SER A 109 6.16 13.79 26.79
C SER A 109 6.92 12.67 27.52
N LYS A 110 6.82 11.42 27.04
CA LYS A 110 7.53 10.27 27.64
C LYS A 110 8.86 9.94 26.94
N LEU A 111 9.29 10.74 25.99
CA LEU A 111 10.51 10.48 25.21
C LEU A 111 11.75 10.23 26.11
N PRO A 112 12.00 10.97 27.21
CA PRO A 112 13.14 10.70 28.09
C PRO A 112 13.07 9.35 28.81
N GLU A 113 11.86 8.77 29.00
CA GLU A 113 11.70 7.47 29.65
C GLU A 113 12.05 6.30 28.72
N GLU A 114 12.10 6.55 27.42
CA GLU A 114 12.25 5.52 26.38
C GLU A 114 13.62 5.54 25.71
N LEU A 115 14.33 6.67 25.77
CA LEU A 115 15.68 6.79 25.21
C LEU A 115 16.75 6.54 26.26
N SER A 116 17.89 6.04 25.81
CA SER A 116 19.06 5.70 26.61
C SER A 116 20.32 6.30 26.00
N VAL A 117 21.37 6.45 26.81
CA VAL A 117 22.69 6.85 26.30
C VAL A 117 23.18 5.92 25.21
N GLY A 118 23.63 6.47 24.12
CA GLY A 118 24.06 5.75 22.91
C GLY A 118 22.98 5.57 21.85
N ASP A 119 21.73 5.94 22.14
CA ASP A 119 20.67 5.94 21.14
C ASP A 119 20.87 7.06 20.10
N THR A 120 20.39 6.83 18.90
CA THR A 120 20.43 7.80 17.81
C THR A 120 19.08 8.47 17.64
N ILE A 121 19.08 9.79 17.46
CA ILE A 121 17.90 10.56 17.05
C ILE A 121 18.18 11.13 15.66
N LEU A 122 17.26 10.92 14.74
CA LEU A 122 17.30 11.50 13.40
C LEU A 122 16.24 12.58 13.27
N LEU A 123 16.58 13.66 12.58
CA LEU A 123 15.68 14.77 12.27
C LEU A 123 15.71 15.09 10.79
N ASN A 124 14.62 15.71 10.31
CA ASN A 124 14.51 16.21 8.95
C ASN A 124 14.85 15.11 7.90
N ASN A 125 14.16 13.96 7.97
CA ASN A 125 14.37 12.79 7.11
C ASN A 125 15.82 12.25 7.15
N GLY A 126 16.41 12.23 8.34
CA GLY A 126 17.76 11.69 8.54
C GLY A 126 18.92 12.62 8.16
N LEU A 127 18.63 13.85 7.69
CA LEU A 127 19.66 14.83 7.32
C LEU A 127 20.46 15.32 8.52
N LEU A 128 19.85 15.35 9.72
CA LEU A 128 20.53 15.67 10.96
C LEU A 128 20.54 14.44 11.87
N THR A 129 21.70 14.17 12.45
CA THR A 129 21.92 12.99 13.29
C THR A 129 22.45 13.42 14.66
N PHE A 130 21.83 12.89 15.71
CA PHE A 130 22.19 13.17 17.09
C PHE A 130 22.44 11.86 17.83
N LEU A 131 23.47 11.84 18.68
CA LEU A 131 23.77 10.75 19.60
C LEU A 131 23.38 11.18 21.02
N VAL A 132 22.61 10.38 21.72
CA VAL A 132 22.22 10.65 23.11
C VAL A 132 23.44 10.45 24.03
N ASP A 133 23.87 11.53 24.67
CA ASP A 133 24.96 11.51 25.63
C ASP A 133 24.47 11.36 27.09
N LYS A 134 23.30 11.95 27.41
CA LYS A 134 22.72 11.91 28.77
C LYS A 134 21.21 12.07 28.72
N VAL A 135 20.52 11.38 29.61
CA VAL A 135 19.07 11.59 29.87
C VAL A 135 18.89 11.95 31.33
N GLU A 136 18.29 13.10 31.62
CA GLU A 136 18.08 13.59 32.99
C GLU A 136 16.77 14.37 33.10
N GLY A 137 15.82 13.84 33.87
CA GLY A 137 14.49 14.44 34.05
C GLY A 137 13.75 14.58 32.72
N THR A 138 13.47 15.82 32.33
CA THR A 138 12.77 16.16 31.07
C THR A 138 13.73 16.33 29.89
N ASN A 139 15.04 16.26 30.09
CA ASN A 139 16.07 16.62 29.12
C ASN A 139 16.78 15.38 28.55
N ILE A 140 17.04 15.41 27.25
CA ILE A 140 17.84 14.45 26.50
C ILE A 140 18.98 15.26 25.87
N GLU A 141 20.14 15.20 26.49
CA GLU A 141 21.35 15.88 26.00
C GLU A 141 22.02 15.04 24.94
N CYS A 142 22.29 15.64 23.79
CA CYS A 142 22.82 14.96 22.61
C CYS A 142 24.06 15.67 22.08
N LYS A 143 24.91 14.89 21.42
CA LYS A 143 25.95 15.38 20.52
C LYS A 143 25.46 15.35 19.10
N VAL A 144 25.63 16.42 18.36
CA VAL A 144 25.35 16.50 16.91
C VAL A 144 26.44 15.73 16.17
N LEU A 145 26.07 14.64 15.49
CA LEU A 145 26.97 13.86 14.63
C LEU A 145 26.99 14.39 13.19
N CYS A 146 25.81 14.77 12.67
CA CYS A 146 25.66 15.42 11.39
C CYS A 146 24.75 16.63 11.59
N GLY A 147 25.29 17.81 11.39
CA GLY A 147 24.61 19.10 11.55
C GLY A 147 23.92 19.55 10.27
N GLY A 148 23.30 20.73 10.34
CA GLY A 148 22.58 21.35 9.24
C GLY A 148 21.54 22.35 9.71
N GLU A 149 20.74 22.86 8.78
CA GLU A 149 19.60 23.73 9.08
C GLU A 149 18.45 22.91 9.64
N LEU A 150 17.99 23.28 10.84
CA LEU A 150 16.84 22.65 11.52
C LEU A 150 15.73 23.69 11.69
N SER A 151 14.60 23.46 11.03
CA SER A 151 13.42 24.31 11.11
C SER A 151 12.32 23.73 11.99
N ASP A 152 11.28 24.53 12.26
CA ASP A 152 10.13 24.17 13.09
C ASP A 152 9.47 22.84 12.70
N ARG A 153 8.96 22.13 13.70
CA ARG A 153 8.05 21.00 13.59
C ARG A 153 8.57 19.83 12.74
N LYS A 154 9.89 19.68 12.64
CA LYS A 154 10.50 18.54 11.93
C LYS A 154 10.23 17.24 12.65
N SER A 155 10.00 16.18 11.86
CA SER A 155 9.82 14.82 12.34
C SER A 155 11.10 14.30 12.97
N MET A 156 10.93 13.46 13.99
CA MET A 156 11.98 12.75 14.71
C MET A 156 11.82 11.26 14.44
N SER A 157 12.91 10.56 14.25
CA SER A 157 13.00 9.11 14.15
C SER A 157 14.04 8.55 15.12
N PHE A 158 13.81 7.32 15.57
CA PHE A 158 14.64 6.67 16.60
C PHE A 158 15.04 5.27 16.10
N PRO A 159 16.06 5.16 15.24
CA PRO A 159 16.44 3.90 14.61
C PRO A 159 16.67 2.76 15.61
N GLY A 160 16.02 1.62 15.36
CA GLY A 160 16.13 0.44 16.23
C GLY A 160 15.34 0.49 17.55
N LYS A 161 14.53 1.53 17.78
CA LYS A 161 13.67 1.66 18.99
C LYS A 161 12.22 1.37 18.68
N VAL A 162 11.56 0.63 19.55
CA VAL A 162 10.10 0.46 19.59
C VAL A 162 9.56 1.37 20.68
N MET A 163 8.84 2.40 20.26
CA MET A 163 8.27 3.38 21.18
C MET A 163 6.96 2.83 21.78
N LYS A 164 6.66 3.17 23.04
CA LYS A 164 5.49 2.68 23.77
C LYS A 164 4.25 3.58 23.65
N GLN A 165 4.28 4.55 22.73
CA GLN A 165 3.12 5.39 22.48
C GLN A 165 1.95 4.53 21.96
N PRO A 166 0.69 4.80 22.39
CA PRO A 166 -0.47 4.17 21.76
C PRO A 166 -0.46 4.37 20.25
N TYR A 167 -0.70 3.30 19.50
CA TYR A 167 -0.61 3.33 18.05
C TYR A 167 -1.63 4.32 17.43
N LEU A 168 -2.90 4.24 17.85
CA LEU A 168 -3.96 5.14 17.37
C LEU A 168 -3.99 6.43 18.17
N SER A 169 -3.66 7.54 17.51
CA SER A 169 -3.90 8.87 18.04
C SER A 169 -5.39 9.23 17.92
N GLU A 170 -5.84 10.22 18.72
CA GLU A 170 -7.21 10.75 18.59
C GLU A 170 -7.47 11.40 17.22
N GLN A 171 -6.42 11.87 16.54
CA GLN A 171 -6.54 12.36 15.17
C GLN A 171 -6.74 11.22 14.19
N ASP A 172 -5.96 10.13 14.28
CA ASP A 172 -6.13 8.96 13.41
C ASP A 172 -7.54 8.36 13.57
N LYS A 173 -8.07 8.31 14.79
CA LYS A 173 -9.45 7.86 15.03
C LYS A 173 -10.47 8.73 14.31
N LYS A 174 -10.31 10.06 14.34
CA LYS A 174 -11.17 10.99 13.60
C LYS A 174 -11.06 10.81 12.10
N ASP A 175 -9.85 10.62 11.60
CA ASP A 175 -9.58 10.43 10.18
C ASP A 175 -10.14 9.10 9.68
N ILE A 176 -9.96 8.01 10.43
CA ILE A 176 -10.54 6.70 10.11
C ILE A 176 -12.07 6.78 10.11
N LYS A 177 -12.67 7.39 11.15
CA LYS A 177 -14.13 7.58 11.21
C LYS A 177 -14.65 8.35 10.00
N TRP A 178 -13.99 9.45 9.65
CA TRP A 178 -14.31 10.21 8.45
C TRP A 178 -14.19 9.36 7.17
N GLY A 179 -13.16 8.52 7.08
CA GLY A 179 -12.98 7.56 5.97
C GLY A 179 -14.13 6.58 5.84
N VAL A 180 -14.62 6.05 6.97
CA VAL A 180 -15.78 5.15 7.04
C VAL A 180 -17.04 5.86 6.52
N GLU A 181 -17.31 7.08 7.00
CA GLU A 181 -18.44 7.91 6.57
C GLU A 181 -18.37 8.23 5.06
N ASN A 182 -17.17 8.27 4.49
CA ASN A 182 -16.93 8.48 3.07
C ASN A 182 -16.74 7.22 2.24
N SER A 183 -16.98 6.03 2.82
CA SER A 183 -16.94 4.75 2.12
C SER A 183 -15.60 4.49 1.41
N VAL A 184 -14.47 4.71 2.12
CA VAL A 184 -13.16 4.31 1.63
C VAL A 184 -13.05 2.78 1.59
N ASP A 185 -12.27 2.25 0.66
CA ASP A 185 -12.10 0.81 0.47
C ASP A 185 -10.93 0.26 1.31
N TYR A 186 -9.92 1.10 1.59
CA TYR A 186 -8.71 0.75 2.33
C TYR A 186 -8.32 1.80 3.36
N VAL A 187 -7.73 1.34 4.45
CA VAL A 187 -6.96 2.18 5.39
C VAL A 187 -5.51 1.68 5.36
N ALA A 188 -4.59 2.55 4.92
CA ALA A 188 -3.15 2.32 5.02
C ALA A 188 -2.66 2.86 6.36
N CYS A 189 -2.14 1.96 7.19
CA CYS A 189 -1.72 2.22 8.57
C CYS A 189 -0.23 2.54 8.61
N SER A 190 0.15 3.79 8.94
CA SER A 190 1.54 4.25 8.96
C SER A 190 2.31 3.73 10.17
N PHE A 191 3.62 3.46 10.00
CA PHE A 191 4.56 3.05 11.04
C PHE A 191 4.17 1.77 11.81
N VAL A 192 3.55 0.79 11.15
CA VAL A 192 3.23 -0.49 11.79
C VAL A 192 4.52 -1.22 12.18
N SER A 193 4.63 -1.54 13.46
CA SER A 193 5.81 -2.18 14.05
C SER A 193 5.54 -3.61 14.54
N CYS A 194 4.29 -3.92 14.89
CA CYS A 194 3.88 -5.23 15.38
C CYS A 194 2.38 -5.49 15.10
N LYS A 195 1.93 -6.72 15.37
CA LYS A 195 0.51 -7.09 15.19
C LYS A 195 -0.45 -6.29 16.07
N GLN A 196 0.00 -5.86 17.28
CA GLN A 196 -0.87 -5.15 18.21
C GLN A 196 -1.36 -3.83 17.62
N ASP A 197 -0.52 -3.15 16.82
CA ASP A 197 -0.88 -1.91 16.14
C ASP A 197 -2.13 -2.11 15.25
N LEU A 198 -2.18 -3.22 14.52
CA LEU A 198 -3.31 -3.55 13.65
C LEU A 198 -4.52 -4.08 14.40
N ILE A 199 -4.31 -4.78 15.51
CA ILE A 199 -5.38 -5.22 16.41
C ILE A 199 -6.09 -3.98 16.97
N ASP A 200 -5.35 -2.96 17.40
CA ASP A 200 -5.92 -1.72 17.93
C ASP A 200 -6.76 -1.00 16.86
N VAL A 201 -6.27 -0.95 15.61
CA VAL A 201 -7.04 -0.39 14.48
C VAL A 201 -8.30 -1.21 14.22
N ARG A 202 -8.22 -2.55 14.17
CA ARG A 202 -9.37 -3.44 13.95
C ARG A 202 -10.42 -3.30 15.04
N ASN A 203 -10.01 -3.22 16.31
CA ASN A 203 -10.92 -3.03 17.43
C ASN A 203 -11.67 -1.70 17.29
N TYR A 204 -10.97 -0.61 16.99
CA TYR A 204 -11.61 0.67 16.76
C TYR A 204 -12.56 0.64 15.55
N MET A 205 -12.16 0.02 14.44
CA MET A 205 -13.03 -0.13 13.28
C MET A 205 -14.28 -0.96 13.58
N HIS A 206 -14.17 -2.01 14.40
CA HIS A 206 -15.30 -2.78 14.87
C HIS A 206 -16.26 -1.94 15.73
N GLU A 207 -15.72 -1.12 16.65
CA GLU A 207 -16.53 -0.19 17.48
C GLU A 207 -17.36 0.79 16.64
N ILE A 208 -16.87 1.21 15.48
CA ILE A 208 -17.56 2.15 14.59
C ILE A 208 -18.28 1.47 13.41
N GLY A 209 -18.37 0.12 13.40
CA GLY A 209 -19.09 -0.66 12.39
C GLY A 209 -18.46 -0.69 11.00
N ALA A 210 -17.13 -0.67 10.90
CA ALA A 210 -16.36 -0.55 9.66
C ALA A 210 -15.61 -1.84 9.26
N GLU A 211 -16.22 -2.99 9.45
CA GLU A 211 -15.59 -4.30 9.23
C GLU A 211 -15.22 -4.59 7.76
N ASP A 212 -15.91 -3.96 6.82
CA ASP A 212 -15.71 -4.17 5.38
C ASP A 212 -14.46 -3.48 4.81
N ILE A 213 -13.81 -2.57 5.53
CA ILE A 213 -12.61 -1.87 5.05
C ILE A 213 -11.37 -2.73 5.27
N GLU A 214 -10.53 -2.84 4.25
CA GLU A 214 -9.31 -3.62 4.30
C GLU A 214 -8.12 -2.80 4.81
N LEU A 215 -7.22 -3.42 5.60
CA LEU A 215 -6.04 -2.77 6.16
C LEU A 215 -4.79 -3.06 5.33
N ILE A 216 -4.02 -2.01 5.04
CA ILE A 216 -2.70 -2.08 4.44
C ILE A 216 -1.68 -1.62 5.48
N ALA A 217 -0.83 -2.52 5.96
CA ALA A 217 0.24 -2.18 6.91
C ALA A 217 1.41 -1.51 6.16
N LYS A 218 1.77 -0.29 6.55
CA LYS A 218 2.96 0.38 6.01
C LYS A 218 4.17 -0.04 6.82
N ILE A 219 5.13 -0.65 6.14
CA ILE A 219 6.38 -1.12 6.72
C ILE A 219 7.43 -0.04 6.46
N GLU A 220 7.77 0.67 7.53
CA GLU A 220 8.56 1.91 7.53
C GLU A 220 9.74 1.87 8.50
N ASN A 221 9.87 0.80 9.30
CA ASN A 221 10.91 0.64 10.30
C ASN A 221 11.41 -0.81 10.40
N GLN A 222 12.52 -1.02 11.11
CA GLN A 222 13.13 -2.35 11.27
C GLN A 222 12.21 -3.33 12.00
N SER A 223 11.48 -2.87 13.02
CA SER A 223 10.55 -3.74 13.78
C SER A 223 9.43 -4.29 12.90
N GLY A 224 8.87 -3.47 11.99
CA GLY A 224 7.89 -3.92 11.01
C GLY A 224 8.44 -4.96 10.04
N VAL A 225 9.72 -4.83 9.65
CA VAL A 225 10.41 -5.83 8.80
C VAL A 225 10.60 -7.13 9.56
N ASP A 226 11.00 -7.08 10.82
CA ASP A 226 11.28 -8.27 11.63
C ASP A 226 9.99 -9.03 11.99
N ASN A 227 8.92 -8.29 12.27
CA ASN A 227 7.63 -8.83 12.69
C ASN A 227 6.66 -9.08 11.52
N ILE A 228 7.13 -9.07 10.28
CA ILE A 228 6.27 -9.11 9.07
C ILE A 228 5.30 -10.30 9.03
N GLU A 229 5.66 -11.47 9.58
CA GLU A 229 4.79 -12.65 9.56
C GLU A 229 3.55 -12.41 10.42
N GLU A 230 3.74 -11.97 11.65
CA GLU A 230 2.63 -11.70 12.57
C GLU A 230 1.78 -10.50 12.11
N ILE A 231 2.40 -9.47 11.52
CA ILE A 231 1.70 -8.32 10.93
C ILE A 231 0.77 -8.81 9.80
N CYS A 232 1.26 -9.71 8.94
CA CYS A 232 0.49 -10.26 7.84
C CYS A 232 -0.75 -11.05 8.28
N GLU A 233 -0.83 -11.54 9.50
CA GLU A 233 -2.04 -12.21 10.01
C GLU A 233 -3.21 -11.24 10.18
N TYR A 234 -2.93 -9.97 10.49
CA TYR A 234 -3.92 -8.95 10.83
C TYR A 234 -4.16 -7.89 9.75
N CYS A 235 -3.45 -7.93 8.61
CA CYS A 235 -3.67 -7.03 7.48
C CYS A 235 -4.09 -7.77 6.20
N ASP A 236 -4.60 -7.02 5.23
CA ASP A 236 -5.01 -7.50 3.91
C ASP A 236 -3.93 -7.28 2.84
N GLY A 237 -2.94 -6.47 3.16
CA GLY A 237 -1.78 -6.17 2.35
C GLY A 237 -0.76 -5.34 3.11
N ILE A 238 0.38 -5.10 2.48
CA ILE A 238 1.44 -4.23 2.99
C ILE A 238 1.82 -3.16 1.98
N MET A 239 2.39 -2.08 2.47
CA MET A 239 3.08 -1.07 1.68
C MET A 239 4.56 -1.01 2.11
N VAL A 240 5.47 -1.25 1.18
CA VAL A 240 6.91 -1.02 1.37
C VAL A 240 7.16 0.47 1.09
N ALA A 241 7.15 1.27 2.14
CA ALA A 241 7.28 2.74 2.08
C ALA A 241 8.76 3.12 2.19
N ARG A 242 9.45 3.11 1.05
CA ARG A 242 10.92 3.18 0.99
C ARG A 242 11.50 4.50 1.49
N GLY A 243 10.77 5.62 1.34
CA GLY A 243 11.20 6.92 1.82
C GLY A 243 11.40 6.95 3.34
N ASP A 244 10.36 6.58 4.10
CA ASP A 244 10.43 6.55 5.56
C ASP A 244 11.32 5.40 6.05
N MET A 245 11.25 4.23 5.41
CA MET A 245 12.13 3.10 5.71
C MET A 245 13.61 3.44 5.53
N GLY A 246 13.97 4.26 4.53
CA GLY A 246 15.34 4.68 4.25
C GLY A 246 15.91 5.67 5.28
N VAL A 247 15.05 6.27 6.11
CA VAL A 247 15.47 7.06 7.27
C VAL A 247 15.83 6.15 8.45
N GLU A 248 15.05 5.09 8.66
CA GLU A 248 15.15 4.20 9.82
C GLU A 248 16.17 3.06 9.64
N ILE A 249 16.40 2.63 8.41
CA ILE A 249 17.22 1.45 8.07
C ILE A 249 18.37 1.90 7.16
N PRO A 250 19.59 1.36 7.32
CA PRO A 250 20.69 1.65 6.41
C PRO A 250 20.29 1.44 4.95
N PHE A 251 20.47 2.48 4.12
CA PHE A 251 19.92 2.54 2.76
C PHE A 251 20.41 1.40 1.85
N GLU A 252 21.61 0.87 2.10
CA GLU A 252 22.17 -0.27 1.35
C GLU A 252 21.39 -1.56 1.57
N ASN A 253 20.60 -1.68 2.64
CA ASN A 253 19.79 -2.85 2.94
C ASN A 253 18.40 -2.80 2.29
N LEU A 254 17.92 -1.62 1.88
CA LEU A 254 16.56 -1.43 1.36
C LEU A 254 16.22 -2.34 0.17
N PRO A 255 17.08 -2.51 -0.85
CA PRO A 255 16.75 -3.38 -1.99
C PRO A 255 16.53 -4.83 -1.59
N ALA A 256 17.34 -5.35 -0.65
CA ALA A 256 17.21 -6.72 -0.15
C ALA A 256 15.94 -6.90 0.69
N ILE A 257 15.62 -5.94 1.54
CA ILE A 257 14.40 -5.89 2.36
C ILE A 257 13.16 -5.85 1.45
N GLN A 258 13.12 -4.97 0.46
CA GLN A 258 12.03 -4.89 -0.51
C GLN A 258 11.76 -6.25 -1.16
N LYS A 259 12.79 -6.91 -1.69
CA LYS A 259 12.66 -8.25 -2.33
C LYS A 259 12.13 -9.29 -1.36
N LYS A 260 12.64 -9.31 -0.12
CA LYS A 260 12.20 -10.22 0.94
C LYS A 260 10.73 -10.00 1.28
N LEU A 261 10.31 -8.75 1.51
CA LEU A 261 8.93 -8.38 1.84
C LEU A 261 7.97 -8.74 0.71
N ILE A 262 8.29 -8.36 -0.54
CA ILE A 262 7.46 -8.67 -1.71
C ILE A 262 7.27 -10.19 -1.83
N THR A 263 8.35 -10.96 -1.76
CA THR A 263 8.27 -12.42 -1.91
C THR A 263 7.48 -13.05 -0.78
N LYS A 264 7.80 -12.72 0.47
CA LYS A 264 7.16 -13.30 1.65
C LYS A 264 5.67 -13.00 1.72
N CYS A 265 5.29 -11.75 1.57
CA CYS A 265 3.88 -11.32 1.66
C CYS A 265 3.06 -11.88 0.50
N ARG A 266 3.61 -11.93 -0.72
CA ARG A 266 2.97 -12.60 -1.84
C ARG A 266 2.70 -14.08 -1.54
N MET A 267 3.68 -14.82 -0.97
CA MET A 267 3.49 -16.23 -0.60
C MET A 267 2.40 -16.41 0.46
N LEU A 268 2.20 -15.43 1.33
CA LEU A 268 1.11 -15.41 2.31
C LEU A 268 -0.25 -14.97 1.72
N GLY A 269 -0.30 -14.63 0.44
CA GLY A 269 -1.54 -14.16 -0.22
C GLY A 269 -1.89 -12.71 0.09
N LYS A 270 -0.93 -11.93 0.59
CA LYS A 270 -1.12 -10.51 0.88
C LYS A 270 -0.73 -9.66 -0.33
N ARG A 271 -1.46 -8.55 -0.54
CA ARG A 271 -1.10 -7.58 -1.56
C ARG A 271 0.14 -6.81 -1.12
N VAL A 272 0.99 -6.45 -2.06
CA VAL A 272 2.18 -5.63 -1.77
C VAL A 272 2.18 -4.41 -2.66
N ILE A 273 2.29 -3.24 -2.06
CA ILE A 273 2.46 -1.96 -2.75
C ILE A 273 3.91 -1.53 -2.56
N THR A 274 4.65 -1.34 -3.65
CA THR A 274 5.97 -0.71 -3.60
C THR A 274 5.82 0.79 -3.82
N ALA A 275 6.26 1.58 -2.85
CA ALA A 275 5.90 2.98 -2.74
C ALA A 275 7.12 3.89 -2.57
N THR A 276 6.93 5.16 -2.93
CA THR A 276 7.85 6.31 -2.83
C THR A 276 9.05 6.25 -3.77
N GLU A 277 9.48 7.41 -4.24
CA GLU A 277 10.68 7.60 -5.09
C GLU A 277 10.68 6.75 -6.37
N MET A 278 9.49 6.53 -6.97
CA MET A 278 9.34 5.71 -8.17
C MET A 278 9.64 6.49 -9.46
N LEU A 279 9.05 7.68 -9.61
CA LEU A 279 9.24 8.60 -10.73
C LEU A 279 9.43 10.04 -10.21
N GLU A 280 10.17 10.20 -9.12
CA GLU A 280 10.34 11.47 -8.39
C GLU A 280 10.77 12.62 -9.30
N SER A 281 11.66 12.36 -10.27
CA SER A 281 12.08 13.36 -11.26
C SER A 281 10.92 13.88 -12.10
N MET A 282 9.84 13.10 -12.27
CA MET A 282 8.66 13.50 -13.04
C MET A 282 7.75 14.48 -12.29
N ILE A 283 8.02 14.81 -11.04
CA ILE A 283 7.39 15.97 -10.38
C ILE A 283 7.64 17.23 -11.19
N SER A 284 8.84 17.42 -11.71
CA SER A 284 9.25 18.61 -12.45
C SER A 284 9.64 18.39 -13.92
N ASN A 285 9.93 17.15 -14.30
CA ASN A 285 10.39 16.79 -15.65
C ASN A 285 9.37 15.92 -16.40
N PRO A 286 9.22 16.06 -17.72
CA PRO A 286 8.26 15.27 -18.50
C PRO A 286 8.71 13.83 -18.77
N ARG A 287 9.92 13.46 -18.36
CA ARG A 287 10.50 12.11 -18.55
C ARG A 287 11.27 11.68 -17.31
N PRO A 288 11.22 10.39 -16.95
CA PRO A 288 11.96 9.85 -15.83
C PRO A 288 13.45 9.67 -16.16
N THR A 289 14.26 9.48 -15.13
CA THR A 289 15.63 9.02 -15.24
C THR A 289 15.69 7.53 -15.60
N ARG A 290 16.84 7.07 -16.08
CA ARG A 290 17.04 5.63 -16.36
C ARG A 290 17.06 4.79 -15.08
N ALA A 291 17.50 5.35 -13.96
CA ALA A 291 17.50 4.69 -12.66
C ALA A 291 16.07 4.42 -12.19
N GLU A 292 15.16 5.40 -12.31
CA GLU A 292 13.74 5.24 -11.97
C GLU A 292 13.04 4.19 -12.83
N ILE A 293 13.33 4.16 -14.14
CA ILE A 293 12.80 3.11 -15.02
C ILE A 293 13.25 1.72 -14.56
N SER A 294 14.53 1.59 -14.19
CA SER A 294 15.10 0.33 -13.71
C SER A 294 14.51 -0.07 -12.35
N ASP A 295 14.24 0.88 -11.47
CA ASP A 295 13.65 0.64 -10.16
C ASP A 295 12.21 0.11 -10.27
N ILE A 296 11.37 0.74 -11.09
CA ILE A 296 10.02 0.25 -11.37
C ILE A 296 10.07 -1.16 -11.97
N ALA A 297 10.94 -1.38 -12.95
CA ALA A 297 11.09 -2.70 -13.57
C ALA A 297 11.50 -3.75 -12.53
N ASN A 298 12.43 -3.43 -11.63
CA ASN A 298 12.84 -4.33 -10.55
C ASN A 298 11.69 -4.69 -9.61
N ALA A 299 10.88 -3.72 -9.18
CA ALA A 299 9.69 -3.99 -8.35
C ALA A 299 8.71 -4.94 -9.04
N VAL A 300 8.50 -4.79 -10.36
CA VAL A 300 7.67 -5.68 -11.17
C VAL A 300 8.32 -7.08 -11.30
N TYR A 301 9.63 -7.16 -11.55
CA TYR A 301 10.37 -8.43 -11.55
C TYR A 301 10.32 -9.13 -10.20
N ASP A 302 10.37 -8.41 -9.09
CA ASP A 302 10.25 -8.98 -7.74
C ASP A 302 8.85 -9.56 -7.50
N GLY A 303 7.84 -9.08 -8.24
CA GLY A 303 6.47 -9.57 -8.20
C GLY A 303 5.55 -8.79 -7.27
N THR A 304 5.80 -7.49 -7.09
CA THR A 304 4.89 -6.59 -6.37
C THR A 304 3.46 -6.65 -6.93
N SER A 305 2.45 -6.38 -6.11
CA SER A 305 1.06 -6.33 -6.58
C SER A 305 0.73 -4.99 -7.21
N ALA A 306 1.28 -3.93 -6.65
CA ALA A 306 1.08 -2.57 -7.13
C ALA A 306 2.34 -1.72 -6.92
N ILE A 307 2.42 -0.65 -7.68
CA ILE A 307 3.43 0.41 -7.59
C ILE A 307 2.70 1.73 -7.35
N MET A 308 3.31 2.65 -6.61
CA MET A 308 2.64 3.87 -6.17
C MET A 308 3.39 5.13 -6.61
N LEU A 309 2.62 6.12 -7.06
CA LEU A 309 3.04 7.49 -7.27
C LEU A 309 2.59 8.37 -6.09
N SER A 310 3.49 9.20 -5.59
CA SER A 310 3.29 10.10 -4.46
C SER A 310 3.22 11.55 -4.92
N GLY A 311 4.32 12.29 -4.84
CA GLY A 311 4.43 13.67 -5.27
C GLY A 311 4.15 13.86 -6.76
N GLU A 312 4.46 12.88 -7.58
CA GLU A 312 4.32 12.90 -9.03
C GLU A 312 2.87 13.17 -9.48
N THR A 313 1.90 12.59 -8.76
CA THR A 313 0.47 12.77 -9.04
C THR A 313 -0.21 13.77 -8.11
N ALA A 314 0.35 14.00 -6.91
CA ALA A 314 -0.23 14.91 -5.91
C ALA A 314 0.12 16.38 -6.14
N ALA A 315 1.35 16.68 -6.57
CA ALA A 315 1.89 18.03 -6.69
C ALA A 315 2.71 18.26 -7.97
N GLY A 316 2.95 17.21 -8.75
CA GLY A 316 3.78 17.25 -9.95
C GLY A 316 3.15 18.02 -11.10
N LYS A 317 4.00 18.47 -12.04
CA LYS A 317 3.57 19.16 -13.25
C LYS A 317 3.00 18.21 -14.32
N TYR A 318 3.26 16.92 -14.20
CA TYR A 318 2.95 15.90 -15.23
C TYR A 318 2.21 14.70 -14.67
N PRO A 319 1.09 14.87 -13.91
CA PRO A 319 0.45 13.76 -13.19
C PRO A 319 -0.02 12.64 -14.11
N ILE A 320 -0.68 12.94 -15.22
CA ILE A 320 -1.20 11.93 -16.17
C ILE A 320 -0.05 11.19 -16.85
N GLN A 321 0.95 11.94 -17.34
CA GLN A 321 2.13 11.37 -18.01
C GLN A 321 2.95 10.47 -17.08
N ALA A 322 3.00 10.76 -15.77
CA ALA A 322 3.65 9.90 -14.80
C ALA A 322 2.95 8.54 -14.70
N VAL A 323 1.61 8.52 -14.67
CA VAL A 323 0.84 7.26 -14.67
C VAL A 323 1.03 6.49 -15.98
N GLU A 324 0.94 7.15 -17.14
CA GLU A 324 1.18 6.54 -18.46
C GLU A 324 2.59 5.92 -18.55
N THR A 325 3.60 6.66 -18.07
CA THR A 325 4.98 6.20 -18.06
C THR A 325 5.14 4.97 -17.17
N MET A 326 4.61 5.01 -15.95
CA MET A 326 4.63 3.90 -15.02
C MET A 326 3.91 2.67 -15.58
N ALA A 327 2.74 2.86 -16.19
CA ALA A 327 1.98 1.81 -16.85
C ALA A 327 2.76 1.14 -17.98
N LYS A 328 3.40 1.95 -18.84
CA LYS A 328 4.22 1.46 -19.96
C LYS A 328 5.43 0.66 -19.51
N ILE A 329 6.14 1.14 -18.47
CA ILE A 329 7.29 0.41 -17.91
C ILE A 329 6.81 -0.94 -17.35
N ALA A 330 5.72 -0.96 -16.58
CA ALA A 330 5.18 -2.18 -16.00
C ALA A 330 4.76 -3.19 -17.09
N GLU A 331 4.00 -2.78 -18.11
CA GLU A 331 3.57 -3.66 -19.21
C GLU A 331 4.77 -4.22 -19.99
N THR A 332 5.76 -3.38 -20.31
CA THR A 332 6.97 -3.81 -21.01
C THR A 332 7.74 -4.85 -20.18
N THR A 333 7.89 -4.60 -18.88
CA THR A 333 8.58 -5.53 -17.97
C THR A 333 7.83 -6.85 -17.85
N GLU A 334 6.51 -6.81 -17.68
CA GLU A 334 5.66 -8.00 -17.60
C GLU A 334 5.76 -8.88 -18.86
N GLY A 335 5.89 -8.27 -20.05
CA GLY A 335 6.09 -8.98 -21.33
C GLY A 335 7.41 -9.75 -21.39
N ASN A 336 8.40 -9.39 -20.58
CA ASN A 336 9.70 -10.08 -20.49
C ASN A 336 9.77 -11.14 -19.37
N ILE A 337 8.69 -11.34 -18.61
CA ILE A 337 8.64 -12.35 -17.53
C ILE A 337 8.05 -13.65 -18.06
N ASN A 338 8.80 -14.75 -17.95
CA ASN A 338 8.25 -16.08 -18.18
C ASN A 338 7.47 -16.55 -16.94
N TYR A 339 6.20 -16.14 -16.85
CA TYR A 339 5.33 -16.47 -15.72
C TYR A 339 5.08 -17.98 -15.59
N LYS A 340 5.01 -18.74 -16.70
CA LYS A 340 4.86 -20.20 -16.67
C LYS A 340 6.05 -20.85 -15.95
N LYS A 341 7.28 -20.52 -16.36
CA LYS A 341 8.50 -21.01 -15.69
C LYS A 341 8.56 -20.56 -14.23
N ARG A 342 8.16 -19.31 -13.96
CA ARG A 342 8.12 -18.77 -12.59
C ARG A 342 7.14 -19.51 -11.70
N PHE A 343 5.97 -19.87 -12.21
CA PHE A 343 4.96 -20.66 -11.48
C PHE A 343 5.50 -22.03 -11.07
N TYR A 344 6.05 -22.80 -12.02
CA TYR A 344 6.56 -24.14 -11.73
C TYR A 344 7.86 -24.19 -10.90
N ASN A 345 8.65 -23.11 -10.92
CA ASN A 345 9.88 -23.03 -10.14
C ASN A 345 9.67 -22.45 -8.72
N ALA A 346 8.47 -21.97 -8.39
CA ALA A 346 8.20 -21.39 -7.09
C ALA A 346 7.84 -22.49 -6.08
N ASP A 347 8.48 -22.44 -4.91
CA ASP A 347 8.17 -23.31 -3.78
C ASP A 347 6.97 -22.76 -3.01
N PHE A 348 5.76 -23.09 -3.49
CA PHE A 348 4.53 -22.70 -2.83
C PHE A 348 4.18 -23.69 -1.72
N GLN A 349 4.10 -23.20 -0.49
CA GLN A 349 3.58 -23.99 0.61
C GLN A 349 2.05 -23.99 0.58
N ILE A 350 1.47 -25.17 0.46
CA ILE A 350 0.01 -25.39 0.49
C ILE A 350 -0.39 -25.68 1.93
N ARG A 351 -1.07 -24.75 2.57
CA ARG A 351 -1.39 -24.81 4.01
C ARG A 351 -2.83 -25.22 4.31
N ASN A 352 -3.73 -25.00 3.36
CA ASN A 352 -5.15 -25.25 3.52
C ASN A 352 -5.84 -25.55 2.17
N MET A 353 -7.14 -25.85 2.23
CA MET A 353 -7.94 -26.18 1.04
C MET A 353 -7.96 -25.07 0.01
N THR A 354 -8.14 -23.80 0.43
CA THR A 354 -8.15 -22.65 -0.48
C THR A 354 -6.83 -22.52 -1.22
N ASP A 355 -5.71 -22.76 -0.55
CA ASP A 355 -4.38 -22.78 -1.18
C ASP A 355 -4.29 -23.89 -2.25
N ALA A 356 -4.72 -25.11 -1.91
CA ALA A 356 -4.68 -26.25 -2.81
C ALA A 356 -5.54 -26.01 -4.06
N VAL A 357 -6.78 -25.57 -3.89
CA VAL A 357 -7.69 -25.29 -4.99
C VAL A 357 -7.17 -24.15 -5.87
N SER A 358 -6.73 -23.05 -5.27
CA SER A 358 -6.21 -21.90 -6.03
C SER A 358 -4.92 -22.22 -6.80
N HIS A 359 -4.01 -23.02 -6.23
CA HIS A 359 -2.79 -23.49 -6.91
C HIS A 359 -3.14 -24.42 -8.06
N SER A 360 -4.00 -25.41 -7.82
CA SER A 360 -4.45 -26.36 -8.84
C SER A 360 -5.20 -25.65 -9.99
N THR A 361 -6.00 -24.64 -9.68
CA THR A 361 -6.66 -23.79 -10.68
C THR A 361 -5.65 -23.13 -11.62
N CYS A 362 -4.57 -22.56 -11.06
CA CYS A 362 -3.52 -21.95 -11.88
C CYS A 362 -2.77 -22.96 -12.72
N GLY A 363 -2.41 -24.12 -12.17
CA GLY A 363 -1.74 -25.19 -12.88
C GLY A 363 -2.60 -25.73 -14.04
N MET A 364 -3.86 -26.07 -13.76
CA MET A 364 -4.81 -26.52 -14.78
C MET A 364 -4.95 -25.49 -15.92
N ALA A 365 -5.12 -24.21 -15.56
CA ALA A 365 -5.27 -23.16 -16.56
C ALA A 365 -4.03 -23.03 -17.46
N ILE A 366 -2.83 -23.24 -16.92
CA ILE A 366 -1.59 -23.23 -17.69
C ILE A 366 -1.48 -24.48 -18.58
N ASP A 367 -1.83 -25.65 -18.06
CA ASP A 367 -1.65 -26.94 -18.77
C ASP A 367 -2.60 -27.12 -19.94
N ILE A 368 -3.82 -26.57 -19.85
CA ILE A 368 -4.81 -26.63 -20.93
C ILE A 368 -4.80 -25.39 -21.83
N ASP A 369 -3.83 -24.46 -21.67
CA ASP A 369 -3.76 -23.19 -22.39
C ASP A 369 -5.08 -22.37 -22.29
N ALA A 370 -5.69 -22.36 -21.10
CA ALA A 370 -6.90 -21.60 -20.84
C ALA A 370 -6.68 -20.09 -21.09
N LYS A 371 -7.69 -19.41 -21.60
CA LYS A 371 -7.65 -17.97 -21.87
C LYS A 371 -7.98 -17.13 -20.63
N ALA A 372 -8.74 -17.70 -19.70
CA ALA A 372 -9.11 -17.04 -18.46
C ALA A 372 -9.25 -18.02 -17.30
N ILE A 373 -9.00 -17.50 -16.11
CA ILE A 373 -9.48 -18.04 -14.84
C ILE A 373 -10.58 -17.10 -14.35
N VAL A 374 -11.77 -17.62 -14.10
CA VAL A 374 -12.87 -16.86 -13.49
C VAL A 374 -12.98 -17.24 -12.03
N ALA A 375 -12.53 -16.36 -11.15
CA ALA A 375 -12.56 -16.54 -9.71
C ALA A 375 -13.81 -15.90 -9.12
N CYS A 376 -14.80 -16.71 -8.77
CA CYS A 376 -16.08 -16.28 -8.21
C CYS A 376 -15.95 -16.12 -6.70
N SER A 377 -16.21 -14.92 -6.17
CA SER A 377 -15.97 -14.64 -4.75
C SER A 377 -16.81 -13.47 -4.25
N LEU A 378 -17.51 -13.65 -3.12
CA LEU A 378 -18.22 -12.57 -2.46
C LEU A 378 -17.30 -11.58 -1.76
N SER A 379 -16.24 -12.07 -1.11
CA SER A 379 -15.26 -11.27 -0.36
C SER A 379 -13.99 -10.95 -1.15
N GLY A 380 -13.84 -11.46 -2.39
CA GLY A 380 -12.62 -11.32 -3.18
C GLY A 380 -11.48 -12.30 -2.78
N MET A 381 -11.66 -13.11 -1.75
CA MET A 381 -10.61 -14.01 -1.24
C MET A 381 -10.10 -14.98 -2.31
N THR A 382 -10.99 -15.67 -3.03
CA THR A 382 -10.62 -16.61 -4.09
C THR A 382 -9.77 -15.93 -5.17
N ALA A 383 -10.18 -14.75 -5.64
CA ALA A 383 -9.43 -14.01 -6.66
C ALA A 383 -8.04 -13.58 -6.16
N ARG A 384 -7.93 -13.17 -4.88
CA ARG A 384 -6.64 -12.85 -4.24
C ARG A 384 -5.73 -14.08 -4.16
N MET A 385 -6.28 -15.22 -3.74
CA MET A 385 -5.51 -16.47 -3.60
C MET A 385 -5.03 -16.99 -4.96
N VAL A 386 -5.83 -16.89 -6.01
CA VAL A 386 -5.39 -17.18 -7.38
C VAL A 386 -4.31 -16.19 -7.84
N SER A 387 -4.51 -14.90 -7.59
CA SER A 387 -3.59 -13.82 -7.96
C SER A 387 -2.17 -14.01 -7.38
N ARG A 388 -2.02 -14.54 -6.16
CA ARG A 388 -0.71 -14.69 -5.50
C ARG A 388 0.26 -15.61 -6.27
N PHE A 389 -0.27 -16.53 -7.06
CA PHE A 389 0.54 -17.47 -7.84
C PHE A 389 1.14 -16.86 -9.10
N ARG A 390 0.71 -15.64 -9.48
CA ARG A 390 1.23 -14.92 -10.66
C ARG A 390 1.13 -15.76 -11.95
N SER A 391 -0.03 -16.39 -12.15
CA SER A 391 -0.31 -17.15 -13.38
C SER A 391 -0.17 -16.26 -14.64
N PRO A 392 0.32 -16.80 -15.77
CA PRO A 392 0.28 -16.11 -17.06
C PRO A 392 -1.14 -15.84 -17.54
N VAL A 393 -2.10 -16.68 -17.16
CA VAL A 393 -3.50 -16.63 -17.58
C VAL A 393 -4.21 -15.42 -16.93
N ALA A 394 -5.07 -14.75 -17.67
CA ALA A 394 -5.88 -13.64 -17.17
C ALA A 394 -6.82 -14.11 -16.04
N ILE A 395 -6.99 -13.29 -15.01
CA ILE A 395 -7.85 -13.61 -13.86
C ILE A 395 -9.02 -12.63 -13.85
N ILE A 396 -10.25 -13.13 -13.96
CA ILE A 396 -11.47 -12.35 -13.77
C ILE A 396 -11.94 -12.58 -12.34
N GLY A 397 -11.99 -11.52 -11.54
CA GLY A 397 -12.54 -11.56 -10.17
C GLY A 397 -14.02 -11.23 -10.22
N LEU A 398 -14.87 -12.25 -10.27
CA LEU A 398 -16.32 -12.11 -10.40
C LEU A 398 -16.98 -12.00 -9.03
N THR A 399 -17.73 -10.93 -8.78
CA THR A 399 -18.43 -10.68 -7.53
C THR A 399 -19.78 -10.03 -7.70
N THR A 400 -20.66 -10.20 -6.71
CA THR A 400 -21.96 -9.53 -6.59
C THR A 400 -21.92 -8.33 -5.63
N ASN A 401 -20.75 -8.05 -5.05
CA ASN A 401 -20.55 -7.00 -4.06
C ASN A 401 -19.69 -5.88 -4.63
N GLU A 402 -20.23 -4.67 -4.67
CA GLU A 402 -19.57 -3.49 -5.24
C GLU A 402 -18.29 -3.10 -4.49
N ASN A 403 -18.28 -3.17 -3.14
CA ASN A 403 -17.08 -2.89 -2.36
C ASN A 403 -15.96 -3.89 -2.70
N THR A 404 -16.29 -5.17 -2.83
CA THR A 404 -15.36 -6.21 -3.26
C THR A 404 -14.86 -5.95 -4.68
N TRP A 405 -15.73 -5.52 -5.59
CA TRP A 405 -15.37 -5.18 -6.96
C TRP A 405 -14.29 -4.08 -6.98
N ARG A 406 -14.47 -3.00 -6.21
CA ARG A 406 -13.46 -1.95 -6.08
C ARG A 406 -12.18 -2.46 -5.44
N LYS A 407 -12.28 -3.22 -4.35
CA LYS A 407 -11.11 -3.77 -3.63
C LYS A 407 -10.28 -4.73 -4.48
N LEU A 408 -10.88 -5.44 -5.41
CA LEU A 408 -10.15 -6.29 -6.34
C LEU A 408 -9.25 -5.51 -7.30
N ALA A 409 -9.47 -4.20 -7.49
CA ALA A 409 -8.62 -3.34 -8.31
C ALA A 409 -7.16 -3.27 -7.83
N LEU A 410 -6.86 -3.54 -6.55
CA LEU A 410 -5.50 -3.62 -6.02
C LEU A 410 -4.86 -5.02 -6.19
N SER A 411 -5.60 -6.02 -6.65
CA SER A 411 -5.10 -7.40 -6.78
C SER A 411 -4.39 -7.59 -8.11
N TRP A 412 -3.14 -8.06 -8.08
CA TRP A 412 -2.32 -8.27 -9.27
C TRP A 412 -3.01 -9.17 -10.30
N GLY A 413 -3.03 -8.74 -11.56
CA GLY A 413 -3.57 -9.50 -12.69
C GLY A 413 -5.07 -9.71 -12.65
N VAL A 414 -5.79 -9.26 -11.63
CA VAL A 414 -7.25 -9.42 -11.52
C VAL A 414 -7.96 -8.33 -12.32
N ILE A 415 -8.91 -8.75 -13.13
CA ILE A 415 -9.91 -7.91 -13.81
C ILE A 415 -11.17 -8.00 -12.96
N PRO A 416 -11.52 -6.97 -12.18
CA PRO A 416 -12.75 -7.00 -11.40
C PRO A 416 -13.98 -6.95 -12.30
N ALA A 417 -14.93 -7.82 -12.05
CA ALA A 417 -16.20 -7.88 -12.80
C ALA A 417 -17.39 -8.05 -11.86
N MET A 418 -18.47 -7.34 -12.16
CA MET A 418 -19.73 -7.42 -11.41
C MET A 418 -20.70 -8.39 -12.09
N CYS A 419 -21.49 -9.09 -11.27
CA CYS A 419 -22.64 -9.88 -11.73
C CYS A 419 -23.81 -9.77 -10.75
N GLU A 420 -24.98 -10.17 -11.19
CA GLU A 420 -26.16 -10.33 -10.30
C GLU A 420 -26.00 -11.56 -9.41
N LYS A 421 -26.74 -11.59 -8.32
CA LYS A 421 -26.80 -12.76 -7.45
C LYS A 421 -27.35 -13.96 -8.22
N PHE A 422 -26.65 -15.08 -8.14
CA PHE A 422 -27.05 -16.33 -8.80
C PHE A 422 -27.69 -17.27 -7.78
N THR A 423 -28.68 -18.02 -8.26
CA THR A 423 -29.50 -18.94 -7.44
C THR A 423 -29.03 -20.39 -7.54
N SER A 424 -28.15 -20.70 -8.50
CA SER A 424 -27.59 -22.04 -8.72
C SER A 424 -26.21 -21.99 -9.33
N THR A 425 -25.46 -23.09 -9.21
CA THR A 425 -24.15 -23.28 -9.83
C THR A 425 -24.19 -23.19 -11.35
N ASP A 426 -25.27 -23.65 -11.98
CA ASP A 426 -25.41 -23.60 -13.45
C ASP A 426 -25.52 -22.16 -13.92
N VAL A 427 -26.29 -21.31 -13.23
CA VAL A 427 -26.37 -19.87 -13.51
C VAL A 427 -25.03 -19.20 -13.30
N LEU A 428 -24.30 -19.58 -12.25
CA LEU A 428 -22.93 -19.09 -11.99
C LEU A 428 -22.00 -19.41 -13.17
N PHE A 429 -21.98 -20.66 -13.63
CA PHE A 429 -21.11 -21.08 -14.74
C PHE A 429 -21.46 -20.39 -16.05
N TYR A 430 -22.74 -20.26 -16.34
CA TYR A 430 -23.22 -19.52 -17.52
C TYR A 430 -22.79 -18.05 -17.46
N THR A 431 -22.97 -17.41 -16.30
CA THR A 431 -22.58 -16.01 -16.10
C THR A 431 -21.07 -15.83 -16.20
N ALA A 432 -20.28 -16.74 -15.61
CA ALA A 432 -18.82 -16.73 -15.71
C ALA A 432 -18.35 -16.79 -17.17
N LYS A 433 -18.91 -17.66 -17.99
CA LYS A 433 -18.62 -17.77 -19.44
C LYS A 433 -18.98 -16.49 -20.18
N LYS A 434 -20.18 -15.96 -19.98
CA LYS A 434 -20.66 -14.72 -20.60
C LYS A 434 -19.73 -13.53 -20.29
N ILE A 435 -19.34 -13.38 -19.02
CA ILE A 435 -18.45 -12.30 -18.60
C ILE A 435 -17.04 -12.49 -19.14
N ALA A 436 -16.49 -13.71 -19.10
CA ALA A 436 -15.18 -13.99 -19.68
C ALA A 436 -15.13 -13.66 -21.17
N SER A 437 -16.16 -14.03 -21.91
CA SER A 437 -16.29 -13.69 -23.34
C SER A 437 -16.33 -12.18 -23.56
N LYS A 438 -17.10 -11.44 -22.75
CA LYS A 438 -17.23 -10.00 -22.85
C LYS A 438 -15.91 -9.27 -22.53
N GLU A 439 -15.29 -9.60 -21.39
CA GLU A 439 -14.11 -8.89 -20.87
C GLU A 439 -12.84 -9.16 -21.69
N LEU A 440 -12.72 -10.34 -22.29
CA LEU A 440 -11.50 -10.77 -22.99
C LEU A 440 -11.71 -11.03 -24.49
N GLY A 441 -12.92 -10.85 -25.03
CA GLY A 441 -13.21 -11.11 -26.43
C GLY A 441 -13.06 -12.58 -26.83
N LEU A 442 -13.39 -13.53 -25.92
CA LEU A 442 -13.18 -14.95 -26.16
C LEU A 442 -14.13 -15.51 -27.20
N SER A 443 -13.66 -16.49 -27.96
CA SER A 443 -14.36 -17.15 -29.06
C SER A 443 -14.74 -18.58 -28.70
N LYS A 444 -15.65 -19.19 -29.51
CA LYS A 444 -16.00 -20.62 -29.37
C LYS A 444 -14.73 -21.48 -29.37
N LYS A 445 -14.66 -22.47 -28.44
CA LYS A 445 -13.54 -23.38 -28.18
C LYS A 445 -12.43 -22.78 -27.34
N ASP A 446 -12.46 -21.49 -26.96
CA ASP A 446 -11.54 -20.99 -25.97
C ASP A 446 -11.88 -21.61 -24.60
N ARG A 447 -10.86 -22.11 -23.92
CA ARG A 447 -11.02 -22.77 -22.61
C ARG A 447 -10.89 -21.75 -21.48
N ILE A 448 -11.71 -21.95 -20.47
CA ILE A 448 -11.64 -21.20 -19.20
C ILE A 448 -11.64 -22.16 -18.03
N VAL A 449 -11.07 -21.70 -16.90
CA VAL A 449 -11.17 -22.41 -15.62
C VAL A 449 -11.97 -21.53 -14.68
N ILE A 450 -13.05 -22.06 -14.12
CA ILE A 450 -13.93 -21.39 -13.15
C ILE A 450 -13.59 -21.95 -11.77
N THR A 451 -13.41 -21.10 -10.78
CA THR A 451 -13.14 -21.49 -9.40
C THR A 451 -13.91 -20.60 -8.42
N GLY A 452 -14.26 -21.16 -7.27
CA GLY A 452 -15.03 -20.43 -6.25
C GLY A 452 -15.46 -21.33 -5.10
N GLY A 453 -16.31 -20.82 -4.25
CA GLY A 453 -17.08 -21.61 -3.27
C GLY A 453 -18.37 -22.12 -3.87
N ASP A 454 -19.03 -23.02 -3.15
CA ASP A 454 -20.40 -23.42 -3.45
C ASP A 454 -21.38 -22.25 -3.25
N THR A 455 -22.60 -22.38 -3.76
CA THR A 455 -23.63 -21.33 -3.71
C THR A 455 -24.34 -21.24 -2.34
N THR A 456 -23.82 -21.91 -1.30
CA THR A 456 -24.44 -21.97 0.04
C THR A 456 -24.28 -20.68 0.84
N GLY A 457 -23.60 -19.67 0.31
CA GLY A 457 -23.56 -18.32 0.88
C GLY A 457 -22.52 -18.11 1.99
N HIS A 458 -21.70 -19.10 2.30
CA HIS A 458 -20.60 -18.93 3.25
C HIS A 458 -19.34 -18.39 2.56
N SER A 459 -18.89 -17.20 2.96
CA SER A 459 -17.63 -16.61 2.48
C SER A 459 -16.43 -17.40 3.00
N GLY A 460 -15.41 -17.60 2.14
CA GLY A 460 -14.12 -18.21 2.55
C GLY A 460 -13.90 -19.67 2.14
N ASN A 461 -14.90 -20.35 1.59
CA ASN A 461 -14.79 -21.75 1.14
C ASN A 461 -14.55 -21.83 -0.37
N THR A 462 -13.28 -21.74 -0.80
CA THR A 462 -12.93 -22.06 -2.19
C THR A 462 -12.74 -23.57 -2.32
N ASN A 463 -13.71 -24.27 -2.91
CA ASN A 463 -13.78 -25.74 -2.96
C ASN A 463 -14.16 -26.30 -4.34
N LEU A 464 -14.30 -25.44 -5.35
CA LEU A 464 -14.75 -25.80 -6.69
C LEU A 464 -13.72 -25.42 -7.75
N ILE A 465 -13.47 -26.34 -8.69
CA ILE A 465 -12.80 -26.05 -9.97
C ILE A 465 -13.61 -26.67 -11.08
N LYS A 466 -13.91 -25.90 -12.13
CA LYS A 466 -14.56 -26.38 -13.34
C LYS A 466 -13.82 -25.90 -14.57
N ILE A 467 -13.54 -26.80 -15.50
CA ILE A 467 -13.07 -26.47 -16.85
C ILE A 467 -14.29 -26.37 -17.76
N ASP A 468 -14.34 -25.35 -18.62
CA ASP A 468 -15.41 -25.17 -19.58
C ASP A 468 -14.87 -24.56 -20.88
N GLU A 469 -15.60 -24.69 -21.96
CA GLU A 469 -15.36 -24.02 -23.25
C GLU A 469 -16.43 -22.95 -23.50
N ILE A 470 -16.03 -21.84 -24.16
CA ILE A 470 -16.93 -20.73 -24.50
C ILE A 470 -17.92 -21.19 -25.58
#